data_c92b337576f0ff298aea2a1de0e6f7f8
#
_entry.id   c92b337576f0ff298aea2a1de0e6f7f8
#
_cell.length_a   1.000
_cell.length_b   1.000
_cell.length_c   1.000
_cell.angle_alpha   90.00
_cell.angle_beta   90.00
_cell.angle_gamma   90.00
#
_symmetry.space_group_name_H-M   'P 1'
#
loop_
_entity.id
_entity.type
_entity.pdbx_description
1 polymer ?
#
loop_
_entity_poly.entity_id
_entity_poly.type
_entity_poly.pdbx_seq_one_letter_code
_entity_poly.pdbx_strand_id
1 'polypeptide(L)'
;MKIQINGKKEELKQQLTLSDLLKLKNIRCDVVTVELNDNILDRKSYDAVQLKEGDRLEFVYYMGGGQDVTDLIGKTPIIKLQRITNENSADIYAKVEFKNPGGSVKDRICKAMIEDAEKKGLLKLGGTIVEPTSGNTGIGLAMIGASRGYKVILTMPETMSLERIYILKSYGAEVLLTSGADGMKGSIKKAEEIVRKTGAFMPQQFENPMNPEIHRRTTAVEILEILGGKVDAFVAGVGTGGTITGVGEVLKNRVPAVKIVAVEPASSPVLSGGQPGPHKIQGIGAGFVPQVLNRGIIDRIITVKDDEAFRFSRRLAEEEGLFVGISSGAAAFAALKVASELGKGKTVVTVLPDTGERYFSMEQFFSA
;
A
#
# COMPACT_ATOMS: atom_id res chain seq x y z
N MET A 1 28.39 18.67 -25.28
CA MET A 1 27.22 19.36 -25.87
C MET A 1 26.30 19.79 -24.73
N LYS A 2 26.02 21.08 -24.64
CA LYS A 2 25.15 21.64 -23.58
C LYS A 2 23.74 21.86 -24.14
N ILE A 3 22.77 21.34 -23.45
CA ILE A 3 21.32 21.48 -23.77
C ILE A 3 20.56 21.95 -22.53
N GLN A 4 19.32 22.34 -22.71
CA GLN A 4 18.43 22.67 -21.59
C GLN A 4 17.27 21.69 -21.60
N ILE A 5 16.96 21.10 -20.42
CA ILE A 5 15.82 20.19 -20.26
C ILE A 5 14.97 20.68 -19.10
N ASN A 6 13.69 20.95 -19.33
CA ASN A 6 12.75 21.48 -18.34
C ASN A 6 13.35 22.66 -17.56
N GLY A 7 13.92 23.62 -18.28
CA GLY A 7 14.55 24.80 -17.71
C GLY A 7 15.94 24.59 -17.09
N LYS A 8 16.43 23.35 -16.96
CA LYS A 8 17.76 23.03 -16.36
C LYS A 8 18.79 22.77 -17.44
N LYS A 9 20.00 23.39 -17.28
CA LYS A 9 21.14 23.14 -18.17
C LYS A 9 21.75 21.76 -17.86
N GLU A 10 21.97 20.96 -18.89
CA GLU A 10 22.62 19.65 -18.80
C GLU A 10 23.73 19.52 -19.85
N GLU A 11 24.75 18.75 -19.51
CA GLU A 11 25.90 18.51 -20.42
C GLU A 11 25.89 17.04 -20.87
N LEU A 12 25.72 16.81 -22.16
CA LEU A 12 25.79 15.50 -22.78
C LEU A 12 27.23 15.23 -23.28
N LYS A 13 27.75 14.04 -22.92
CA LYS A 13 29.12 13.65 -23.27
C LYS A 13 29.31 13.30 -24.75
N GLN A 14 28.23 13.00 -25.43
CA GLN A 14 28.20 12.60 -26.85
C GLN A 14 26.92 13.11 -27.52
N GLN A 15 26.94 13.11 -28.83
CA GLN A 15 25.75 13.44 -29.62
C GLN A 15 24.76 12.27 -29.53
N LEU A 16 23.51 12.55 -29.24
CA LEU A 16 22.44 11.57 -29.04
C LEU A 16 21.24 11.93 -29.94
N THR A 17 20.47 10.90 -30.30
CA THR A 17 19.10 11.13 -30.77
C THR A 17 18.20 11.48 -29.58
N LEU A 18 17.03 12.06 -29.85
CA LEU A 18 16.04 12.30 -28.82
C LEU A 18 15.63 10.99 -28.13
N SER A 19 15.44 9.93 -28.90
CA SER A 19 15.10 8.60 -28.38
C SER A 19 16.18 8.04 -27.43
N ASP A 20 17.46 8.24 -27.78
CA ASP A 20 18.57 7.80 -26.92
C ASP A 20 18.65 8.61 -25.61
N LEU A 21 18.39 9.92 -25.67
CA LEU A 21 18.30 10.77 -24.48
C LEU A 21 17.16 10.30 -23.57
N LEU A 22 15.99 9.99 -24.11
CA LEU A 22 14.86 9.50 -23.33
C LEU A 22 15.17 8.15 -22.66
N LYS A 23 15.81 7.22 -23.39
CA LYS A 23 16.29 5.95 -22.83
C LYS A 23 17.31 6.16 -21.71
N LEU A 24 18.29 7.04 -21.90
CA LEU A 24 19.30 7.37 -20.90
C LEU A 24 18.68 7.91 -19.61
N LYS A 25 17.57 8.65 -19.73
CA LYS A 25 16.83 9.21 -18.59
C LYS A 25 15.75 8.28 -18.04
N ASN A 26 15.65 7.03 -18.53
CA ASN A 26 14.57 6.08 -18.20
C ASN A 26 13.15 6.64 -18.46
N ILE A 27 13.02 7.47 -19.50
CA ILE A 27 11.74 8.05 -19.91
C ILE A 27 11.17 7.22 -21.07
N ARG A 28 9.95 6.77 -20.93
CA ARG A 28 9.24 6.03 -21.97
C ARG A 28 8.79 6.99 -23.09
N CYS A 29 9.16 6.69 -24.33
CA CYS A 29 8.82 7.51 -25.50
C CYS A 29 7.32 7.57 -25.79
N ASP A 30 6.56 6.54 -25.37
CA ASP A 30 5.12 6.44 -25.61
C ASP A 30 4.24 7.28 -24.66
N VAL A 31 4.82 7.80 -23.55
CA VAL A 31 4.09 8.60 -22.55
C VAL A 31 4.57 10.05 -22.45
N VAL A 32 5.61 10.42 -23.19
CA VAL A 32 6.14 11.78 -23.17
C VAL A 32 5.83 12.49 -24.50
N THR A 33 5.40 13.72 -24.44
CA THR A 33 5.43 14.65 -25.57
C THR A 33 6.62 15.55 -25.38
N VAL A 34 7.46 15.65 -26.39
CA VAL A 34 8.66 16.50 -26.34
C VAL A 34 8.45 17.73 -27.20
N GLU A 35 8.66 18.88 -26.59
CA GLU A 35 8.83 20.13 -27.28
C GLU A 35 10.32 20.40 -27.43
N LEU A 36 10.76 20.63 -28.64
CA LEU A 36 12.15 20.99 -28.98
C LEU A 36 12.15 22.38 -29.62
N ASN A 37 12.80 23.34 -28.96
CA ASN A 37 12.93 24.72 -29.43
C ASN A 37 11.56 25.33 -29.79
N ASP A 38 10.61 25.25 -28.89
CA ASP A 38 9.23 25.75 -28.99
C ASP A 38 8.37 25.02 -30.06
N ASN A 39 8.81 23.84 -30.54
CA ASN A 39 8.05 23.00 -31.47
C ASN A 39 7.77 21.62 -30.88
N ILE A 40 6.48 21.24 -30.85
CA ILE A 40 6.08 19.90 -30.45
C ILE A 40 6.46 18.90 -31.55
N LEU A 41 7.20 17.87 -31.17
CA LEU A 41 7.66 16.84 -32.10
C LEU A 41 6.66 15.68 -32.21
N ASP A 42 6.48 15.14 -33.42
CA ASP A 42 5.79 13.86 -33.61
C ASP A 42 6.65 12.73 -33.02
N ARG A 43 6.06 11.86 -32.23
CA ARG A 43 6.74 10.70 -31.61
C ARG A 43 7.46 9.81 -32.62
N LYS A 44 6.93 9.67 -33.83
CA LYS A 44 7.54 8.90 -34.91
C LYS A 44 8.90 9.47 -35.36
N SER A 45 9.17 10.73 -35.04
CA SER A 45 10.43 11.38 -35.42
C SER A 45 11.53 11.27 -34.37
N TYR A 46 11.25 10.78 -33.15
CA TYR A 46 12.21 10.79 -32.03
C TYR A 46 13.51 10.03 -32.30
N ASP A 47 13.45 8.94 -33.08
CA ASP A 47 14.64 8.18 -33.48
C ASP A 47 15.49 8.92 -34.52
N ALA A 48 14.90 9.82 -35.31
CA ALA A 48 15.56 10.57 -36.36
C ALA A 48 16.08 11.95 -35.91
N VAL A 49 15.53 12.50 -34.83
CA VAL A 49 15.90 13.84 -34.32
C VAL A 49 17.21 13.78 -33.59
N GLN A 50 18.26 14.37 -34.21
CA GLN A 50 19.59 14.56 -33.60
C GLN A 50 19.63 15.83 -32.77
N LEU A 51 20.03 15.71 -31.51
CA LEU A 51 20.18 16.85 -30.58
C LEU A 51 21.41 17.65 -30.92
N LYS A 52 21.32 18.97 -30.75
CA LYS A 52 22.39 19.94 -31.06
C LYS A 52 22.76 20.80 -29.85
N GLU A 53 23.93 21.41 -29.91
CA GLU A 53 24.34 22.39 -28.90
C GLU A 53 23.33 23.54 -28.79
N GLY A 54 22.93 23.85 -27.57
CA GLY A 54 21.97 24.91 -27.30
C GLY A 54 20.48 24.51 -27.40
N ASP A 55 20.13 23.26 -27.76
CA ASP A 55 18.77 22.81 -27.82
C ASP A 55 18.04 22.95 -26.48
N ARG A 56 16.78 23.39 -26.54
CA ARG A 56 15.86 23.50 -25.42
C ARG A 56 14.79 22.42 -25.57
N LEU A 57 14.69 21.52 -24.59
CA LEU A 57 13.71 20.46 -24.55
C LEU A 57 12.79 20.68 -23.35
N GLU A 58 11.50 20.64 -23.59
CA GLU A 58 10.48 20.54 -22.56
C GLU A 58 9.81 19.17 -22.67
N PHE A 59 9.89 18.38 -21.59
CA PHE A 59 9.23 17.09 -21.51
C PHE A 59 7.86 17.28 -20.85
N VAL A 60 6.84 17.24 -21.67
CA VAL A 60 5.45 17.33 -21.23
C VAL A 60 4.93 15.92 -21.02
N TYR A 61 4.71 15.56 -19.76
CA TYR A 61 4.07 14.31 -19.41
C TYR A 61 2.57 14.54 -19.42
N TYR A 62 1.86 13.81 -20.25
CA TYR A 62 0.43 13.71 -20.06
C TYR A 62 0.17 13.01 -18.73
N MET A 63 -0.20 13.76 -17.72
CA MET A 63 -0.72 13.23 -16.47
C MET A 63 -2.13 12.67 -16.71
N GLY A 64 -2.23 11.62 -17.49
CA GLY A 64 -3.50 11.06 -17.92
C GLY A 64 -3.40 9.81 -18.78
N GLY A 65 -2.21 9.17 -18.87
CA GLY A 65 -2.01 7.98 -19.67
C GLY A 65 -1.39 6.84 -18.86
N GLY A 66 -2.02 6.41 -17.77
CA GLY A 66 -1.77 5.08 -17.20
C GLY A 66 -2.32 4.02 -18.16
N GLN A 67 -1.67 2.87 -18.28
CA GLN A 67 -2.18 1.75 -19.09
C GLN A 67 -3.47 1.20 -18.49
N ASP A 68 -3.58 1.23 -17.17
CA ASP A 68 -4.75 0.78 -16.42
C ASP A 68 -4.86 1.47 -15.04
N VAL A 69 -5.92 1.15 -14.28
CA VAL A 69 -6.15 1.70 -12.94
C VAL A 69 -5.00 1.46 -11.97
N THR A 70 -4.14 0.47 -12.22
CA THR A 70 -3.01 0.14 -11.34
C THR A 70 -1.91 1.20 -11.34
N ASP A 71 -1.87 2.09 -12.33
CA ASP A 71 -0.93 3.21 -12.37
C ASP A 71 -1.26 4.30 -11.35
N LEU A 72 -2.50 4.30 -10.83
CA LEU A 72 -2.91 5.16 -9.72
C LEU A 72 -2.47 4.64 -8.35
N ILE A 73 -1.95 3.41 -8.27
CA ILE A 73 -1.53 2.79 -7.01
C ILE A 73 -0.19 3.38 -6.55
N GLY A 74 -0.14 3.76 -5.29
CA GLY A 74 1.03 4.38 -4.69
C GLY A 74 1.02 5.91 -4.78
N LYS A 75 2.16 6.52 -4.51
CA LYS A 75 2.33 7.98 -4.42
C LYS A 75 1.26 8.64 -3.54
N THR A 76 0.85 7.93 -2.50
CA THR A 76 -0.18 8.41 -1.57
C THR A 76 0.36 9.56 -0.73
N PRO A 77 -0.48 10.54 -0.35
CA PRO A 77 -0.03 11.67 0.45
C PRO A 77 0.40 11.27 1.85
N ILE A 78 1.24 12.11 2.44
CA ILE A 78 1.54 12.11 3.88
C ILE A 78 1.01 13.42 4.44
N ILE A 79 0.26 13.36 5.51
CA ILE A 79 -0.30 14.54 6.18
C ILE A 79 0.16 14.60 7.64
N LYS A 80 0.36 15.78 8.15
CA LYS A 80 0.63 16.01 9.58
C LYS A 80 -0.70 16.05 10.33
N LEU A 81 -0.84 15.23 11.37
CA LEU A 81 -1.97 15.30 12.29
C LEU A 81 -1.77 16.47 13.26
N GLN A 82 -2.79 17.29 13.41
CA GLN A 82 -2.63 18.58 14.13
C GLN A 82 -3.44 18.67 15.42
N ARG A 83 -4.62 18.05 15.45
CA ARG A 83 -5.58 18.24 16.55
C ARG A 83 -5.58 17.10 17.57
N ILE A 84 -5.21 15.89 17.15
CA ILE A 84 -5.08 14.77 18.09
C ILE A 84 -3.76 14.79 18.88
N THR A 85 -2.80 15.63 18.48
CA THR A 85 -1.50 15.85 19.14
C THR A 85 -1.56 17.01 20.11
N ASN A 86 -0.56 17.16 20.98
CA ASN A 86 -0.39 18.31 21.86
C ASN A 86 0.99 18.96 21.66
N GLU A 87 1.16 20.17 22.22
CA GLU A 87 2.38 21.00 22.03
C GLU A 87 3.68 20.35 22.52
N ASN A 88 3.59 19.36 23.42
CA ASN A 88 4.74 18.66 24.01
C ASN A 88 5.05 17.32 23.34
N SER A 89 4.18 16.86 22.44
CA SER A 89 4.39 15.60 21.72
C SER A 89 5.25 15.80 20.47
N ALA A 90 5.81 14.70 19.95
CA ALA A 90 6.40 14.65 18.61
C ALA A 90 5.32 14.93 17.56
N ASP A 91 5.77 15.40 16.39
CA ASP A 91 4.90 15.53 15.22
C ASP A 91 4.51 14.16 14.69
N ILE A 92 3.21 13.94 14.43
CA ILE A 92 2.72 12.70 13.83
C ILE A 92 2.37 12.95 12.38
N TYR A 93 3.00 12.18 11.49
CA TYR A 93 2.71 12.16 10.06
C TYR A 93 2.02 10.85 9.68
N ALA A 94 0.89 10.97 9.01
CA ALA A 94 0.06 9.85 8.59
C ALA A 94 0.20 9.58 7.07
N LYS A 95 0.65 8.40 6.70
CA LYS A 95 0.66 7.92 5.32
C LYS A 95 -0.74 7.45 4.93
N VAL A 96 -1.38 8.18 4.02
CA VAL A 96 -2.81 8.07 3.71
C VAL A 96 -3.04 7.02 2.63
N GLU A 97 -2.98 5.73 2.99
CA GLU A 97 -3.05 4.60 2.06
C GLU A 97 -4.46 4.34 1.49
N PHE A 98 -5.50 4.89 2.10
CA PHE A 98 -6.84 4.82 1.54
C PHE A 98 -7.02 5.68 0.26
N LYS A 99 -6.02 6.46 -0.14
CA LYS A 99 -6.02 7.18 -1.42
C LYS A 99 -5.58 6.32 -2.62
N ASN A 100 -5.19 5.07 -2.41
CA ASN A 100 -5.07 4.13 -3.52
C ASN A 100 -6.45 3.90 -4.18
N PRO A 101 -6.51 3.55 -5.48
CA PRO A 101 -7.76 3.46 -6.25
C PRO A 101 -8.77 2.45 -5.71
N GLY A 102 -8.31 1.31 -5.18
CA GLY A 102 -9.15 0.34 -4.47
C GLY A 102 -9.40 0.71 -3.00
N GLY A 103 -8.95 1.89 -2.55
CA GLY A 103 -9.22 2.46 -1.24
C GLY A 103 -8.41 1.84 -0.09
N SER A 104 -7.29 1.17 -0.35
CA SER A 104 -6.46 0.63 0.73
C SER A 104 -4.99 0.40 0.38
N VAL A 105 -4.19 0.22 1.43
CA VAL A 105 -2.78 -0.20 1.35
C VAL A 105 -2.58 -1.52 0.58
N LYS A 106 -3.61 -2.37 0.52
CA LYS A 106 -3.53 -3.68 -0.11
C LYS A 106 -3.44 -3.63 -1.64
N ASP A 107 -3.84 -2.52 -2.25
CA ASP A 107 -3.70 -2.32 -3.69
C ASP A 107 -2.24 -2.49 -4.12
N ARG A 108 -1.30 -1.99 -3.31
CA ARG A 108 0.14 -2.11 -3.58
C ARG A 108 0.59 -3.57 -3.65
N ILE A 109 0.24 -4.38 -2.66
CA ILE A 109 0.66 -5.78 -2.63
C ILE A 109 -0.03 -6.60 -3.71
N CYS A 110 -1.30 -6.31 -4.01
CA CYS A 110 -2.03 -6.99 -5.09
C CYS A 110 -1.38 -6.74 -6.44
N LYS A 111 -1.05 -5.48 -6.75
CA LYS A 111 -0.30 -5.13 -7.96
C LYS A 111 1.02 -5.90 -8.04
N ALA A 112 1.82 -5.85 -6.98
CA ALA A 112 3.14 -6.47 -6.98
C ALA A 112 3.09 -7.99 -7.14
N MET A 113 2.15 -8.67 -6.46
CA MET A 113 2.00 -10.13 -6.54
C MET A 113 1.51 -10.57 -7.93
N ILE A 114 0.59 -9.81 -8.55
CA ILE A 114 0.09 -10.09 -9.90
C ILE A 114 1.20 -9.88 -10.93
N GLU A 115 1.89 -8.74 -10.91
CA GLU A 115 2.98 -8.43 -11.85
C GLU A 115 4.15 -9.42 -11.77
N ASP A 116 4.49 -9.87 -10.57
CA ASP A 116 5.51 -10.91 -10.38
C ASP A 116 5.05 -12.26 -10.96
N ALA A 117 3.78 -12.61 -10.75
CA ALA A 117 3.20 -13.83 -11.30
C ALA A 117 3.13 -13.81 -12.85
N GLU A 118 2.74 -12.68 -13.43
CA GLU A 118 2.76 -12.44 -14.87
C GLU A 118 4.18 -12.61 -15.43
N LYS A 119 5.14 -11.94 -14.81
CA LYS A 119 6.57 -11.98 -15.20
C LYS A 119 7.17 -13.38 -15.12
N LYS A 120 6.75 -14.16 -14.12
CA LYS A 120 7.20 -15.56 -13.93
C LYS A 120 6.42 -16.58 -14.77
N GLY A 121 5.39 -16.14 -15.51
CA GLY A 121 4.51 -17.02 -16.29
C GLY A 121 3.57 -17.89 -15.44
N LEU A 122 3.43 -17.58 -14.14
CA LEU A 122 2.51 -18.26 -13.21
C LEU A 122 1.05 -17.81 -13.41
N LEU A 123 0.85 -16.60 -13.90
CA LEU A 123 -0.45 -16.05 -14.28
C LEU A 123 -0.41 -15.63 -15.75
N LYS A 124 -1.19 -16.32 -16.57
CA LYS A 124 -1.32 -16.04 -18.02
C LYS A 124 -2.49 -15.09 -18.26
N LEU A 125 -2.46 -14.35 -19.36
CA LEU A 125 -3.56 -13.47 -19.76
C LEU A 125 -4.90 -14.24 -19.78
N GLY A 126 -5.94 -13.65 -19.19
CA GLY A 126 -7.24 -14.31 -19.01
C GLY A 126 -7.26 -15.41 -17.95
N GLY A 127 -6.17 -15.62 -17.23
CA GLY A 127 -6.05 -16.63 -16.18
C GLY A 127 -6.95 -16.36 -14.97
N THR A 128 -6.95 -17.33 -14.05
CA THR A 128 -7.77 -17.26 -12.83
C THR A 128 -6.89 -17.00 -11.61
N ILE A 129 -7.29 -16.06 -10.77
CA ILE A 129 -6.70 -15.75 -9.47
C ILE A 129 -7.66 -16.26 -8.39
N VAL A 130 -7.13 -16.97 -7.39
CA VAL A 130 -7.89 -17.44 -6.23
C VAL A 130 -7.21 -17.00 -4.96
N GLU A 131 -7.93 -16.39 -4.02
CA GLU A 131 -7.36 -16.01 -2.70
C GLU A 131 -8.38 -16.21 -1.58
N PRO A 132 -7.97 -16.84 -0.46
CA PRO A 132 -8.82 -16.93 0.72
C PRO A 132 -8.75 -15.62 1.51
N THR A 133 -9.65 -14.70 1.23
CA THR A 133 -9.67 -13.39 1.88
C THR A 133 -11.03 -12.73 1.81
N SER A 134 -11.42 -12.09 2.88
CA SER A 134 -12.62 -11.26 2.96
C SER A 134 -12.31 -9.77 3.07
N GLY A 135 -11.03 -9.41 3.06
CA GLY A 135 -10.58 -8.05 3.35
C GLY A 135 -10.15 -7.26 2.13
N ASN A 136 -9.37 -6.24 2.41
CA ASN A 136 -8.86 -5.29 1.42
C ASN A 136 -8.03 -5.94 0.30
N THR A 137 -7.37 -7.06 0.58
CA THR A 137 -6.64 -7.82 -0.45
C THR A 137 -7.60 -8.36 -1.52
N GLY A 138 -8.75 -8.90 -1.12
CA GLY A 138 -9.78 -9.32 -2.08
C GLY A 138 -10.24 -8.19 -2.98
N ILE A 139 -10.45 -6.99 -2.42
CA ILE A 139 -10.85 -5.79 -3.17
C ILE A 139 -9.76 -5.39 -4.16
N GLY A 140 -8.51 -5.33 -3.73
CA GLY A 140 -7.38 -5.01 -4.61
C GLY A 140 -7.21 -6.03 -5.74
N LEU A 141 -7.31 -7.34 -5.45
CA LEU A 141 -7.26 -8.39 -6.47
C LEU A 141 -8.42 -8.29 -7.46
N ALA A 142 -9.65 -8.06 -6.97
CA ALA A 142 -10.83 -7.91 -7.80
C ALA A 142 -10.74 -6.69 -8.73
N MET A 143 -10.32 -5.54 -8.21
CA MET A 143 -10.10 -4.32 -8.99
C MET A 143 -9.06 -4.53 -10.11
N ILE A 144 -7.90 -5.10 -9.78
CA ILE A 144 -6.84 -5.34 -10.77
C ILE A 144 -7.27 -6.42 -11.76
N GLY A 145 -7.95 -7.47 -11.27
CA GLY A 145 -8.49 -8.53 -12.13
C GLY A 145 -9.48 -7.98 -13.16
N ALA A 146 -10.41 -7.12 -12.73
CA ALA A 146 -11.35 -6.45 -13.63
C ALA A 146 -10.63 -5.60 -14.68
N SER A 147 -9.62 -4.85 -14.28
CA SER A 147 -8.84 -3.96 -15.18
C SER A 147 -8.00 -4.75 -16.19
N ARG A 148 -7.44 -5.91 -15.80
CA ARG A 148 -6.51 -6.70 -16.64
C ARG A 148 -7.14 -7.94 -17.27
N GLY A 149 -8.46 -8.14 -17.10
CA GLY A 149 -9.18 -9.25 -17.70
C GLY A 149 -8.91 -10.61 -17.05
N TYR A 150 -8.58 -10.66 -15.75
CA TYR A 150 -8.45 -11.88 -14.99
C TYR A 150 -9.77 -12.30 -14.33
N LYS A 151 -10.03 -13.59 -14.29
CA LYS A 151 -11.08 -14.13 -13.43
C LYS A 151 -10.60 -14.15 -11.98
N VAL A 152 -11.35 -13.54 -11.07
CA VAL A 152 -11.01 -13.53 -9.65
C VAL A 152 -12.04 -14.30 -8.85
N ILE A 153 -11.60 -15.29 -8.08
CA ILE A 153 -12.40 -16.12 -7.17
C ILE A 153 -11.92 -15.88 -5.76
N LEU A 154 -12.81 -15.45 -4.87
CA LEU A 154 -12.48 -15.17 -3.48
C LEU A 154 -13.29 -16.11 -2.58
N THR A 155 -12.59 -16.80 -1.69
CA THR A 155 -13.23 -17.69 -0.71
C THR A 155 -13.22 -17.00 0.65
N MET A 156 -14.38 -17.00 1.33
CA MET A 156 -14.52 -16.35 2.63
C MET A 156 -15.64 -16.96 3.45
N PRO A 157 -15.60 -16.86 4.78
CA PRO A 157 -16.71 -17.31 5.63
C PRO A 157 -17.98 -16.49 5.36
N GLU A 158 -19.13 -17.12 5.47
CA GLU A 158 -20.46 -16.49 5.30
C GLU A 158 -20.77 -15.38 6.33
N THR A 159 -19.98 -15.30 7.40
CA THR A 159 -20.11 -14.30 8.46
C THR A 159 -19.52 -12.92 8.09
N MET A 160 -19.02 -12.77 6.86
CA MET A 160 -18.40 -11.52 6.41
C MET A 160 -19.43 -10.42 6.09
N SER A 161 -19.01 -9.15 6.20
CA SER A 161 -19.88 -8.01 5.98
C SER A 161 -20.42 -7.92 4.55
N LEU A 162 -21.67 -7.53 4.40
CA LEU A 162 -22.34 -7.41 3.11
C LEU A 162 -21.69 -6.35 2.21
N GLU A 163 -21.21 -5.25 2.78
CA GLU A 163 -20.55 -4.18 2.03
C GLU A 163 -19.35 -4.72 1.24
N ARG A 164 -18.55 -5.57 1.86
CA ARG A 164 -17.39 -6.18 1.19
C ARG A 164 -17.81 -7.09 0.06
N ILE A 165 -18.84 -7.92 0.29
CA ILE A 165 -19.38 -8.80 -0.75
C ILE A 165 -19.89 -7.98 -1.93
N TYR A 166 -20.58 -6.85 -1.68
CA TYR A 166 -21.07 -5.99 -2.75
C TYR A 166 -19.94 -5.32 -3.53
N ILE A 167 -18.90 -4.80 -2.84
CA ILE A 167 -17.72 -4.23 -3.51
C ILE A 167 -17.05 -5.27 -4.42
N LEU A 168 -16.83 -6.48 -3.92
CA LEU A 168 -16.19 -7.55 -4.67
C LEU A 168 -17.00 -7.94 -5.92
N LYS A 169 -18.31 -8.10 -5.78
CA LYS A 169 -19.22 -8.40 -6.88
C LYS A 169 -19.30 -7.26 -7.90
N SER A 170 -19.19 -6.01 -7.46
CA SER A 170 -19.17 -4.84 -8.37
C SER A 170 -17.94 -4.83 -9.28
N TYR A 171 -16.81 -5.41 -8.84
CA TYR A 171 -15.64 -5.65 -9.69
C TYR A 171 -15.73 -6.96 -10.50
N GLY A 172 -16.85 -7.69 -10.44
CA GLY A 172 -17.03 -8.94 -11.17
C GLY A 172 -16.35 -10.15 -10.55
N ALA A 173 -15.87 -10.07 -9.31
CA ALA A 173 -15.27 -11.21 -8.63
C ALA A 173 -16.33 -12.27 -8.25
N GLU A 174 -16.00 -13.55 -8.42
CA GLU A 174 -16.77 -14.67 -7.93
C GLU A 174 -16.48 -14.84 -6.43
N VAL A 175 -17.50 -14.72 -5.60
CA VAL A 175 -17.40 -14.87 -4.15
C VAL A 175 -18.00 -16.22 -3.73
N LEU A 176 -17.16 -17.09 -3.18
CA LEU A 176 -17.55 -18.39 -2.67
C LEU A 176 -17.57 -18.37 -1.15
N LEU A 177 -18.78 -18.44 -0.59
CA LEU A 177 -18.97 -18.49 0.86
C LEU A 177 -18.70 -19.89 1.39
N THR A 178 -18.00 -19.97 2.51
CA THR A 178 -17.71 -21.20 3.25
C THR A 178 -18.42 -21.14 4.61
N SER A 179 -18.58 -22.31 5.26
CA SER A 179 -19.23 -22.38 6.58
C SER A 179 -18.56 -21.42 7.57
N GLY A 180 -19.38 -20.64 8.27
CA GLY A 180 -18.92 -19.74 9.34
C GLY A 180 -18.25 -20.50 10.50
N ALA A 181 -18.66 -21.74 10.76
CA ALA A 181 -18.08 -22.60 11.79
C ALA A 181 -16.61 -22.97 11.50
N ASP A 182 -16.24 -23.10 10.22
CA ASP A 182 -14.88 -23.42 9.81
C ASP A 182 -13.98 -22.18 9.73
N GLY A 183 -14.54 -20.98 9.79
CA GLY A 183 -13.83 -19.70 9.72
C GLY A 183 -12.90 -19.62 8.52
N MET A 184 -11.76 -18.92 8.67
CA MET A 184 -10.78 -18.79 7.59
C MET A 184 -10.11 -20.12 7.18
N LYS A 185 -10.04 -21.10 8.06
CA LYS A 185 -9.48 -22.44 7.70
C LYS A 185 -10.31 -23.10 6.61
N GLY A 186 -11.65 -23.03 6.67
CA GLY A 186 -12.55 -23.53 5.64
C GLY A 186 -12.33 -22.80 4.30
N SER A 187 -12.15 -21.50 4.34
CA SER A 187 -11.90 -20.69 3.13
C SER A 187 -10.55 -21.03 2.47
N ILE A 188 -9.50 -21.21 3.27
CA ILE A 188 -8.18 -21.64 2.78
C ILE A 188 -8.28 -22.99 2.09
N LYS A 189 -8.88 -23.98 2.75
CA LYS A 189 -9.09 -25.31 2.18
C LYS A 189 -9.85 -25.25 0.84
N LYS A 190 -10.89 -24.42 0.77
CA LYS A 190 -11.67 -24.23 -0.45
C LYS A 190 -10.84 -23.59 -1.57
N ALA A 191 -10.04 -22.58 -1.28
CA ALA A 191 -9.12 -21.98 -2.25
C ALA A 191 -8.12 -23.01 -2.80
N GLU A 192 -7.49 -23.80 -1.93
CA GLU A 192 -6.55 -24.85 -2.32
C GLU A 192 -7.21 -25.94 -3.19
N GLU A 193 -8.45 -26.30 -2.92
CA GLU A 193 -9.21 -27.24 -3.76
C GLU A 193 -9.39 -26.70 -5.18
N ILE A 194 -9.69 -25.40 -5.32
CA ILE A 194 -9.85 -24.74 -6.62
C ILE A 194 -8.51 -24.72 -7.35
N VAL A 195 -7.42 -24.33 -6.68
CA VAL A 195 -6.08 -24.33 -7.27
C VAL A 195 -5.71 -25.71 -7.80
N ARG A 196 -5.91 -26.78 -7.00
CA ARG A 196 -5.61 -28.16 -7.43
C ARG A 196 -6.42 -28.61 -8.67
N LYS A 197 -7.68 -28.14 -8.77
CA LYS A 197 -8.57 -28.54 -9.89
C LYS A 197 -8.34 -27.73 -11.16
N THR A 198 -7.94 -26.48 -11.05
CA THR A 198 -7.95 -25.53 -12.17
C THR A 198 -6.56 -25.03 -12.57
N GLY A 199 -5.56 -25.19 -11.71
CA GLY A 199 -4.25 -24.57 -11.88
C GLY A 199 -4.26 -23.05 -11.69
N ALA A 200 -5.29 -22.50 -11.02
CA ALA A 200 -5.40 -21.07 -10.75
C ALA A 200 -4.22 -20.55 -9.90
N PHE A 201 -3.82 -19.31 -10.13
CA PHE A 201 -2.81 -18.66 -9.34
C PHE A 201 -3.38 -18.23 -7.98
N MET A 202 -2.67 -18.55 -6.88
CA MET A 202 -3.00 -18.10 -5.53
C MET A 202 -1.89 -17.20 -5.01
N PRO A 203 -2.16 -15.90 -4.81
CA PRO A 203 -1.18 -14.91 -4.37
C PRO A 203 -0.52 -15.20 -3.01
N GLN A 204 -1.25 -15.76 -2.05
CA GLN A 204 -0.76 -16.12 -0.71
C GLN A 204 -0.13 -14.94 0.04
N GLN A 205 -0.92 -13.91 0.34
CA GLN A 205 -0.46 -12.63 0.90
C GLN A 205 0.42 -12.74 2.16
N PHE A 206 0.30 -13.81 2.95
CA PHE A 206 1.06 -14.00 4.19
C PHE A 206 2.45 -14.62 3.97
N GLU A 207 2.71 -15.17 2.77
CA GLU A 207 3.93 -15.89 2.41
C GLU A 207 4.68 -15.26 1.23
N ASN A 208 3.97 -14.53 0.38
CA ASN A 208 4.52 -13.98 -0.85
C ASN A 208 5.53 -12.86 -0.59
N PRO A 209 6.80 -13.02 -1.01
CA PRO A 209 7.85 -12.03 -0.77
C PRO A 209 7.61 -10.67 -1.45
N MET A 210 6.75 -10.63 -2.48
CA MET A 210 6.40 -9.38 -3.14
C MET A 210 5.58 -8.43 -2.25
N ASN A 211 4.94 -8.96 -1.20
CA ASN A 211 4.24 -8.17 -0.21
C ASN A 211 5.19 -7.17 0.50
N PRO A 212 6.21 -7.56 1.26
CA PRO A 212 7.15 -6.59 1.83
C PRO A 212 7.98 -5.87 0.76
N GLU A 213 8.26 -6.51 -0.37
CA GLU A 213 9.09 -5.93 -1.42
C GLU A 213 8.49 -4.66 -2.02
N ILE A 214 7.19 -4.63 -2.31
CA ILE A 214 6.55 -3.42 -2.84
C ILE A 214 6.63 -2.26 -1.84
N HIS A 215 6.55 -2.54 -0.55
CA HIS A 215 6.69 -1.52 0.49
C HIS A 215 8.13 -1.00 0.61
N ARG A 216 9.15 -1.84 0.35
CA ARG A 216 10.55 -1.40 0.25
C ARG A 216 10.73 -0.42 -0.90
N ARG A 217 10.20 -0.78 -2.08
CA ARG A 217 10.39 -0.01 -3.33
C ARG A 217 9.56 1.25 -3.41
N THR A 218 8.43 1.33 -2.72
CA THR A 218 7.47 2.43 -2.87
C THR A 218 7.18 3.13 -1.55
N THR A 219 6.46 2.52 -0.64
CA THR A 219 5.98 3.17 0.59
C THR A 219 7.10 3.77 1.42
N ALA A 220 8.21 3.04 1.60
CA ALA A 220 9.37 3.52 2.34
C ALA A 220 10.07 4.71 1.63
N VAL A 221 10.21 4.60 0.32
CA VAL A 221 10.83 5.65 -0.51
C VAL A 221 9.99 6.92 -0.46
N GLU A 222 8.68 6.81 -0.65
CA GLU A 222 7.74 7.93 -0.55
C GLU A 222 7.80 8.63 0.82
N ILE A 223 7.93 7.87 1.92
CA ILE A 223 8.09 8.43 3.27
C ILE A 223 9.41 9.21 3.38
N LEU A 224 10.51 8.63 2.92
CA LEU A 224 11.83 9.25 2.99
C LEU A 224 11.94 10.51 2.12
N GLU A 225 11.36 10.50 0.92
CA GLU A 225 11.37 11.64 0.01
C GLU A 225 10.60 12.84 0.59
N ILE A 226 9.41 12.59 1.15
CA ILE A 226 8.56 13.66 1.69
C ILE A 226 9.13 14.23 2.98
N LEU A 227 9.67 13.39 3.86
CA LEU A 227 10.15 13.82 5.19
C LEU A 227 11.66 14.10 5.23
N GLY A 228 12.37 13.95 4.10
CA GLY A 228 13.82 14.21 4.03
C GLY A 228 14.63 13.36 5.01
N GLY A 229 14.18 12.12 5.31
CA GLY A 229 14.82 11.23 6.26
C GLY A 229 14.62 11.58 7.74
N LYS A 230 13.81 12.58 8.07
CA LYS A 230 13.50 12.96 9.46
C LYS A 230 12.39 12.07 10.01
N VAL A 231 12.73 10.87 10.47
CA VAL A 231 11.81 9.89 11.05
C VAL A 231 12.45 9.31 12.31
N ASP A 232 11.91 9.61 13.47
CA ASP A 232 12.38 9.06 14.76
C ASP A 232 11.67 7.74 15.11
N ALA A 233 10.41 7.57 14.69
CA ALA A 233 9.69 6.31 14.84
C ALA A 233 8.72 6.06 13.66
N PHE A 234 8.58 4.77 13.30
CA PHE A 234 7.56 4.28 12.38
C PHE A 234 6.64 3.31 13.11
N VAL A 235 5.34 3.62 13.12
CA VAL A 235 4.31 2.88 13.86
C VAL A 235 3.31 2.29 12.87
N ALA A 236 3.13 0.97 12.86
CA ALA A 236 2.21 0.33 11.93
C ALA A 236 1.50 -0.89 12.52
N GLY A 237 0.22 -1.03 12.21
CA GLY A 237 -0.56 -2.23 12.52
C GLY A 237 -0.06 -3.44 11.73
N VAL A 238 -0.02 -4.61 12.38
CA VAL A 238 0.47 -5.84 11.77
C VAL A 238 -0.68 -6.78 11.42
N GLY A 239 -1.03 -6.81 10.12
CA GLY A 239 -1.88 -7.85 9.54
C GLY A 239 -1.01 -8.93 8.90
N THR A 240 -0.63 -8.76 7.63
CA THR A 240 0.34 -9.65 6.97
C THR A 240 1.79 -9.38 7.37
N GLY A 241 2.07 -8.22 7.94
CA GLY A 241 3.42 -7.81 8.29
C GLY A 241 4.24 -7.19 7.16
N GLY A 242 3.72 -7.18 5.93
CA GLY A 242 4.47 -6.68 4.77
C GLY A 242 4.83 -5.20 4.85
N THR A 243 3.91 -4.35 5.30
CA THR A 243 4.14 -2.90 5.41
C THR A 243 5.25 -2.59 6.42
N ILE A 244 5.14 -3.14 7.64
CA ILE A 244 6.14 -2.86 8.68
C ILE A 244 7.50 -3.44 8.33
N THR A 245 7.53 -4.62 7.70
CA THR A 245 8.76 -5.26 7.23
C THR A 245 9.42 -4.41 6.14
N GLY A 246 8.71 -4.13 5.05
CA GLY A 246 9.29 -3.42 3.91
C GLY A 246 9.71 -2.00 4.26
N VAL A 247 8.86 -1.25 4.96
CA VAL A 247 9.19 0.12 5.39
C VAL A 247 10.28 0.12 6.46
N GLY A 248 10.14 -0.74 7.46
CA GLY A 248 11.07 -0.79 8.61
C GLY A 248 12.49 -1.14 8.20
N GLU A 249 12.70 -2.10 7.31
CA GLU A 249 14.03 -2.46 6.82
C GLU A 249 14.71 -1.31 6.08
N VAL A 250 13.97 -0.61 5.20
CA VAL A 250 14.52 0.54 4.48
C VAL A 250 14.82 1.70 5.43
N LEU A 251 13.90 1.99 6.36
CA LEU A 251 14.13 3.04 7.36
C LEU A 251 15.32 2.73 8.26
N LYS A 252 15.47 1.49 8.76
CA LYS A 252 16.64 1.07 9.56
C LYS A 252 17.96 1.27 8.81
N ASN A 253 17.98 1.01 7.51
CA ASN A 253 19.17 1.21 6.68
C ASN A 253 19.49 2.68 6.43
N ARG A 254 18.47 3.54 6.25
CA ARG A 254 18.64 4.95 5.88
C ARG A 254 18.68 5.88 7.09
N VAL A 255 18.01 5.52 8.17
CA VAL A 255 17.90 6.26 9.42
C VAL A 255 18.13 5.29 10.59
N PRO A 256 19.38 4.88 10.88
CA PRO A 256 19.68 3.78 11.80
C PRO A 256 19.09 3.94 13.22
N ALA A 257 18.87 5.17 13.66
CA ALA A 257 18.29 5.47 14.99
C ALA A 257 16.76 5.32 15.05
N VAL A 258 16.08 5.10 13.92
CA VAL A 258 14.62 4.99 13.86
C VAL A 258 14.10 3.84 14.73
N LYS A 259 13.00 4.07 15.43
CA LYS A 259 12.29 3.02 16.17
C LYS A 259 11.15 2.44 15.34
N ILE A 260 11.13 1.14 15.16
CA ILE A 260 10.06 0.43 14.47
C ILE A 260 9.11 -0.15 15.51
N VAL A 261 7.86 0.31 15.50
CA VAL A 261 6.84 -0.04 16.49
C VAL A 261 5.69 -0.78 15.83
N ALA A 262 5.52 -2.04 16.19
CA ALA A 262 4.40 -2.86 15.73
C ALA A 262 3.17 -2.64 16.59
N VAL A 263 1.98 -2.70 15.99
CA VAL A 263 0.70 -2.62 16.69
C VAL A 263 -0.08 -3.91 16.45
N GLU A 264 -0.58 -4.51 17.54
CA GLU A 264 -1.42 -5.70 17.51
C GLU A 264 -2.62 -5.56 18.46
N PRO A 265 -3.72 -6.33 18.29
CA PRO A 265 -4.85 -6.31 19.21
C PRO A 265 -4.48 -6.85 20.59
N ALA A 266 -4.94 -6.18 21.65
CA ALA A 266 -4.67 -6.60 23.03
C ALA A 266 -5.28 -7.98 23.38
N SER A 267 -6.39 -8.36 22.73
CA SER A 267 -7.04 -9.67 22.90
C SER A 267 -6.45 -10.78 22.03
N SER A 268 -5.50 -10.45 21.13
CA SER A 268 -4.79 -11.41 20.27
C SER A 268 -3.31 -11.04 20.15
N PRO A 269 -2.54 -10.99 21.27
CA PRO A 269 -1.18 -10.43 21.32
C PRO A 269 -0.13 -11.47 20.92
N VAL A 270 -0.28 -12.05 19.73
CA VAL A 270 0.56 -13.17 19.25
C VAL A 270 2.01 -12.74 19.02
N LEU A 271 2.25 -11.51 18.56
CA LEU A 271 3.61 -11.01 18.36
C LEU A 271 4.32 -10.77 19.69
N SER A 272 3.57 -10.43 20.73
CA SER A 272 4.08 -10.29 22.11
C SER A 272 4.23 -11.63 22.85
N GLY A 273 3.96 -12.76 22.19
CA GLY A 273 4.08 -14.11 22.78
C GLY A 273 2.82 -14.61 23.49
N GLY A 274 1.69 -13.89 23.37
CA GLY A 274 0.39 -14.33 23.88
C GLY A 274 -0.36 -15.27 22.94
N GLN A 275 -1.55 -15.68 23.34
CA GLN A 275 -2.41 -16.57 22.56
C GLN A 275 -3.29 -15.77 21.59
N PRO A 276 -3.64 -16.35 20.42
CA PRO A 276 -4.63 -15.74 19.53
C PRO A 276 -6.00 -15.72 20.21
N GLY A 277 -6.74 -14.64 20.00
CA GLY A 277 -8.08 -14.47 20.53
C GLY A 277 -8.96 -13.60 19.62
N PRO A 278 -10.30 -13.61 19.83
CA PRO A 278 -11.21 -12.80 19.05
C PRO A 278 -11.00 -11.30 19.34
N HIS A 279 -11.04 -10.49 18.28
CA HIS A 279 -10.97 -9.03 18.37
C HIS A 279 -11.74 -8.38 17.21
N LYS A 280 -12.04 -7.09 17.33
CA LYS A 280 -12.81 -6.32 16.34
C LYS A 280 -11.96 -5.38 15.47
N ILE A 281 -10.65 -5.34 15.67
CA ILE A 281 -9.74 -4.50 14.88
C ILE A 281 -9.43 -5.21 13.55
N GLN A 282 -10.33 -5.10 12.59
CA GLN A 282 -10.16 -5.75 11.30
C GLN A 282 -8.93 -5.23 10.54
N GLY A 283 -8.23 -6.14 9.85
CA GLY A 283 -7.05 -5.82 9.04
C GLY A 283 -5.71 -6.03 9.73
N ILE A 284 -5.69 -6.20 11.05
CA ILE A 284 -4.51 -6.58 11.86
C ILE A 284 -4.82 -7.79 12.73
N GLY A 285 -3.81 -8.37 13.40
CA GLY A 285 -4.01 -9.47 14.33
C GLY A 285 -4.45 -10.77 13.66
N ALA A 286 -3.65 -11.32 12.75
CA ALA A 286 -3.96 -12.52 11.97
C ALA A 286 -4.15 -13.80 12.82
N GLY A 287 -3.80 -13.78 14.11
CA GLY A 287 -3.86 -14.94 15.00
C GLY A 287 -2.65 -15.87 14.89
N PHE A 288 -1.69 -15.53 14.05
CA PHE A 288 -0.40 -16.22 13.88
C PHE A 288 0.67 -15.23 13.44
N VAL A 289 1.93 -15.65 13.50
CA VAL A 289 3.06 -14.83 12.99
C VAL A 289 3.21 -15.07 11.50
N PRO A 290 2.97 -14.03 10.65
CA PRO A 290 3.09 -14.18 9.20
C PRO A 290 4.52 -14.50 8.75
N GLN A 291 4.66 -15.31 7.71
CA GLN A 291 5.97 -15.72 7.18
C GLN A 291 6.76 -14.53 6.60
N VAL A 292 6.07 -13.56 5.99
CA VAL A 292 6.71 -12.35 5.42
C VAL A 292 7.10 -11.31 6.47
N LEU A 293 6.76 -11.52 7.75
CA LEU A 293 7.10 -10.59 8.83
C LEU A 293 8.55 -10.77 9.29
N ASN A 294 9.36 -9.76 9.09
CA ASN A 294 10.69 -9.69 9.72
C ASN A 294 10.58 -9.15 11.15
N ARG A 295 10.52 -10.06 12.13
CA ARG A 295 10.47 -9.66 13.56
C ARG A 295 11.74 -8.97 14.05
N GLY A 296 12.88 -9.24 13.40
CA GLY A 296 14.18 -8.71 13.83
C GLY A 296 14.33 -7.19 13.72
N ILE A 297 13.45 -6.54 12.94
CA ILE A 297 13.47 -5.07 12.79
C ILE A 297 12.60 -4.36 13.82
N ILE A 298 11.74 -5.07 14.54
CA ILE A 298 10.75 -4.49 15.46
C ILE A 298 11.45 -4.19 16.80
N ASP A 299 11.47 -2.91 17.17
CA ASP A 299 12.05 -2.49 18.46
C ASP A 299 11.04 -2.60 19.59
N ARG A 300 9.74 -2.46 19.29
CA ARG A 300 8.67 -2.46 20.29
C ARG A 300 7.35 -2.94 19.70
N ILE A 301 6.53 -3.57 20.53
CA ILE A 301 5.15 -3.93 20.19
C ILE A 301 4.23 -3.19 21.16
N ILE A 302 3.16 -2.59 20.63
CA ILE A 302 2.09 -1.95 21.41
C ILE A 302 0.81 -2.72 21.14
N THR A 303 0.20 -3.23 22.22
CA THR A 303 -1.13 -3.82 22.16
C THR A 303 -2.18 -2.73 22.30
N VAL A 304 -3.27 -2.83 21.50
CA VAL A 304 -4.37 -1.87 21.49
C VAL A 304 -5.69 -2.60 21.70
N LYS A 305 -6.54 -2.08 22.58
CA LYS A 305 -7.88 -2.62 22.82
C LYS A 305 -8.84 -2.19 21.72
N ASP A 306 -9.91 -2.95 21.54
CA ASP A 306 -10.95 -2.65 20.53
C ASP A 306 -11.57 -1.25 20.74
N ASP A 307 -11.89 -0.90 21.98
CA ASP A 307 -12.47 0.41 22.33
C ASP A 307 -11.51 1.58 22.08
N GLU A 308 -10.22 1.40 22.32
CA GLU A 308 -9.18 2.37 21.99
C GLU A 308 -9.10 2.61 20.48
N ALA A 309 -9.13 1.52 19.70
CA ALA A 309 -9.09 1.60 18.24
C ALA A 309 -10.34 2.31 17.68
N PHE A 310 -11.53 1.97 18.15
CA PHE A 310 -12.78 2.61 17.74
C PHE A 310 -12.80 4.10 18.10
N ARG A 311 -12.46 4.44 19.35
CA ARG A 311 -12.40 5.82 19.80
C ARG A 311 -11.44 6.66 18.96
N PHE A 312 -10.24 6.15 18.66
CA PHE A 312 -9.26 6.89 17.85
C PHE A 312 -9.65 7.00 16.39
N SER A 313 -10.33 6.00 15.83
CA SER A 313 -10.88 6.10 14.48
C SER A 313 -11.91 7.23 14.36
N ARG A 314 -12.79 7.39 15.39
CA ARG A 314 -13.73 8.52 15.48
C ARG A 314 -13.02 9.84 15.66
N ARG A 315 -12.03 9.92 16.57
CA ARG A 315 -11.24 11.14 16.76
C ARG A 315 -10.55 11.60 15.47
N LEU A 316 -10.03 10.67 14.67
CA LEU A 316 -9.45 11.00 13.36
C LEU A 316 -10.50 11.61 12.43
N ALA A 317 -11.75 11.15 12.46
CA ALA A 317 -12.83 11.74 11.68
C ALA A 317 -13.26 13.12 12.22
N GLU A 318 -13.47 13.23 13.51
CA GLU A 318 -14.02 14.43 14.16
C GLU A 318 -12.99 15.56 14.30
N GLU A 319 -11.74 15.21 14.61
CA GLU A 319 -10.69 16.18 14.89
C GLU A 319 -9.81 16.47 13.67
N GLU A 320 -9.55 15.48 12.79
CA GLU A 320 -8.65 15.63 11.64
C GLU A 320 -9.39 15.60 10.28
N GLY A 321 -10.71 15.32 10.27
CA GLY A 321 -11.48 15.18 9.03
C GLY A 321 -11.16 13.91 8.24
N LEU A 322 -10.60 12.88 8.90
CA LEU A 322 -10.13 11.64 8.27
C LEU A 322 -11.05 10.47 8.62
N PHE A 323 -12.00 10.17 7.74
CA PHE A 323 -12.90 9.03 7.90
C PHE A 323 -12.19 7.73 7.49
N VAL A 324 -11.61 7.03 8.47
CA VAL A 324 -10.70 5.89 8.29
C VAL A 324 -11.16 4.66 9.03
N GLY A 325 -10.64 3.48 8.62
CA GLY A 325 -10.98 2.21 9.25
C GLY A 325 -10.42 2.04 10.67
N ILE A 326 -10.87 0.99 11.35
CA ILE A 326 -10.57 0.71 12.77
C ILE A 326 -9.08 0.50 13.02
N SER A 327 -8.38 -0.18 12.09
CA SER A 327 -6.92 -0.38 12.20
C SER A 327 -6.12 0.92 12.09
N SER A 328 -6.67 1.94 11.40
CA SER A 328 -6.10 3.30 11.40
C SER A 328 -6.20 3.94 12.78
N GLY A 329 -7.33 3.74 13.47
CA GLY A 329 -7.51 4.19 14.86
C GLY A 329 -6.50 3.54 15.81
N ALA A 330 -6.30 2.21 15.69
CA ALA A 330 -5.30 1.50 16.49
C ALA A 330 -3.88 2.03 16.23
N ALA A 331 -3.52 2.25 14.96
CA ALA A 331 -2.22 2.79 14.58
C ALA A 331 -2.02 4.22 15.10
N ALA A 332 -3.03 5.09 15.02
CA ALA A 332 -2.98 6.46 15.52
C ALA A 332 -2.90 6.52 17.06
N PHE A 333 -3.62 5.66 17.77
CA PHE A 333 -3.51 5.53 19.23
C PHE A 333 -2.07 5.20 19.64
N ALA A 334 -1.49 4.18 19.02
CA ALA A 334 -0.10 3.78 19.30
C ALA A 334 0.90 4.88 18.89
N ALA A 335 0.66 5.55 17.75
CA ALA A 335 1.50 6.65 17.30
C ALA A 335 1.48 7.84 18.28
N LEU A 336 0.32 8.20 18.82
CA LEU A 336 0.21 9.25 19.83
C LEU A 336 0.95 8.88 21.12
N LYS A 337 0.86 7.63 21.56
CA LYS A 337 1.62 7.13 22.71
C LYS A 337 3.12 7.28 22.50
N VAL A 338 3.63 6.84 21.34
CA VAL A 338 5.05 6.99 20.98
C VAL A 338 5.44 8.46 20.85
N ALA A 339 4.59 9.31 20.26
CA ALA A 339 4.85 10.74 20.09
C ALA A 339 4.93 11.48 21.43
N SER A 340 4.07 11.11 22.39
CA SER A 340 4.10 11.68 23.75
C SER A 340 5.39 11.29 24.50
N GLU A 341 5.88 10.08 24.30
CA GLU A 341 7.12 9.59 24.93
C GLU A 341 8.38 10.22 24.30
N LEU A 342 8.38 10.45 22.98
CA LEU A 342 9.51 11.06 22.26
C LEU A 342 9.64 12.57 22.49
N GLY A 343 8.52 13.25 22.67
CA GLY A 343 8.48 14.68 22.93
C GLY A 343 8.71 15.57 21.71
N LYS A 344 8.66 16.87 21.95
CA LYS A 344 8.73 17.94 20.95
C LYS A 344 10.01 17.85 20.07
N GLY A 345 9.86 18.18 18.80
CA GLY A 345 10.98 18.21 17.83
C GLY A 345 11.33 16.85 17.24
N LYS A 346 10.58 15.81 17.58
CA LYS A 346 10.69 14.46 17.02
C LYS A 346 9.58 14.21 16.00
N THR A 347 9.75 13.18 15.18
CA THR A 347 8.84 12.81 14.09
C THR A 347 8.43 11.36 14.20
N VAL A 348 7.13 11.11 14.29
CA VAL A 348 6.51 9.78 14.23
C VAL A 348 5.77 9.65 12.91
N VAL A 349 5.95 8.54 12.21
CA VAL A 349 5.18 8.21 11.00
C VAL A 349 4.27 7.04 11.30
N THR A 350 3.01 7.15 10.89
CA THR A 350 2.05 6.04 10.95
C THR A 350 1.36 5.84 9.60
N VAL A 351 0.60 4.74 9.46
CA VAL A 351 -0.14 4.40 8.26
C VAL A 351 -1.63 4.35 8.55
N LEU A 352 -2.43 4.97 7.69
CA LEU A 352 -3.88 4.86 7.68
C LEU A 352 -4.30 3.94 6.51
N PRO A 353 -4.54 2.64 6.78
CA PRO A 353 -4.61 1.63 5.73
C PRO A 353 -5.80 1.71 4.80
N ASP A 354 -6.99 2.10 5.29
CA ASP A 354 -8.24 2.08 4.52
C ASP A 354 -9.29 3.07 5.03
N THR A 355 -10.45 3.14 4.35
CA THR A 355 -11.55 4.05 4.63
C THR A 355 -12.54 3.50 5.66
N GLY A 356 -13.29 4.40 6.32
CA GLY A 356 -14.33 4.07 7.30
C GLY A 356 -15.59 3.44 6.69
N GLU A 357 -15.90 3.72 5.40
CA GLU A 357 -17.12 3.24 4.74
C GLU A 357 -17.21 1.70 4.70
N ARG A 358 -16.09 0.99 4.81
CA ARG A 358 -16.02 -0.48 4.83
C ARG A 358 -16.54 -1.12 6.10
N TYR A 359 -16.95 -0.31 7.07
CA TYR A 359 -17.32 -0.71 8.43
C TYR A 359 -18.71 -0.25 8.84
N PHE A 360 -19.56 0.20 7.88
CA PHE A 360 -20.91 0.70 8.17
C PHE A 360 -21.81 -0.29 8.88
N SER A 361 -21.67 -1.60 8.62
CA SER A 361 -22.41 -2.64 9.33
C SER A 361 -21.95 -2.91 10.77
N MET A 362 -20.86 -2.27 11.22
CA MET A 362 -20.37 -2.42 12.58
C MET A 362 -20.92 -1.29 13.47
N GLU A 363 -22.04 -1.53 14.15
CA GLU A 363 -22.67 -0.53 15.06
C GLU A 363 -21.68 0.11 16.04
N GLN A 364 -20.78 -0.71 16.59
CA GLN A 364 -19.75 -0.21 17.55
C GLN A 364 -18.78 0.80 16.95
N PHE A 365 -18.68 0.89 15.63
CA PHE A 365 -17.88 1.89 14.96
C PHE A 365 -18.51 3.29 15.08
N PHE A 366 -19.85 3.36 15.22
CA PHE A 366 -20.61 4.60 15.28
C PHE A 366 -21.18 4.88 16.68
N SER A 367 -21.35 3.88 17.53
CA SER A 367 -21.83 4.08 18.90
C SER A 367 -20.77 4.71 19.77
N ALA A 368 -21.18 5.68 20.58
CA ALA A 368 -20.33 6.51 21.45
C ALA A 368 -19.55 5.70 22.49
#